data_2bb133b4471572351ace1324829e4733
#
_entry.id   2bb133b4471572351ace1324829e4733
#
_cell.length_a   1.000
_cell.length_b   1.000
_cell.length_c   1.000
_cell.angle_alpha   90.00
_cell.angle_beta   90.00
_cell.angle_gamma   90.00
#
_symmetry.space_group_name_H-M   'P 1'
#
loop_
_entity.id
_entity.type
_entity.pdbx_description
1 polymer ?
#
loop_
_entity_poly.entity_id
_entity_poly.type
_entity_poly.pdbx_seq_one_letter_code
_entity_poly.pdbx_strand_id
1 'polypeptide(L)'
;MPDRHVFPLLVGGVLCVALLHAQAAPAPAAPAGVSAHPASGKTGAGSVIHDPATYTRAQADVFLARARQQLVRSHPAAAAADLREGAGTMEKLAADARGDDSVVLKREAKSLRDIAASVRAGRITTPAALDAQLASARVVLAKHHLLAAADAWARRDYALAGAALAAGARSVDTGLRAAGHATRADVQAAARYGDGLAKRGASATEAGYEHARDAVAKGVEALESAVGSHRAA
;
A
#
# COMPACT_ATOMS: atom_id res chain seq x y z
N MET A 1 9.71 20.60 52.71
CA MET A 1 8.87 21.70 52.21
C MET A 1 8.64 21.46 50.75
N PRO A 2 7.43 21.17 50.31
CA PRO A 2 7.14 20.85 48.91
C PRO A 2 6.46 22.06 48.25
N ASP A 3 7.00 22.44 47.08
CA ASP A 3 6.35 23.47 46.25
C ASP A 3 5.37 22.81 45.26
N ARG A 4 4.12 23.18 45.44
CA ARG A 4 3.00 22.85 44.58
C ARG A 4 2.88 23.92 43.49
N HIS A 5 3.18 23.56 42.25
CA HIS A 5 2.76 24.39 41.10
C HIS A 5 1.41 23.89 40.56
N VAL A 6 0.42 24.72 40.81
CA VAL A 6 -0.93 24.63 40.30
C VAL A 6 -0.95 25.21 38.88
N PHE A 7 -1.41 24.44 37.89
CA PHE A 7 -1.72 24.92 36.53
C PHE A 7 -3.22 25.20 36.42
N PRO A 8 -3.62 26.33 35.86
CA PRO A 8 -5.04 26.66 35.68
C PRO A 8 -5.59 26.02 34.40
N LEU A 9 -6.81 25.50 34.52
CA LEU A 9 -7.73 25.14 33.46
C LEU A 9 -8.12 26.37 32.64
N LEU A 10 -8.00 26.29 31.31
CA LEU A 10 -8.66 27.21 30.38
C LEU A 10 -9.72 26.42 29.60
N VAL A 11 -10.97 26.68 30.00
CA VAL A 11 -12.21 26.28 29.31
C VAL A 11 -12.57 27.43 28.38
N GLY A 12 -12.98 27.14 27.17
CA GLY A 12 -13.70 28.10 26.34
C GLY A 12 -13.40 27.99 24.85
N GLY A 13 -14.39 27.60 24.08
CA GLY A 13 -14.31 27.66 22.62
C GLY A 13 -15.55 27.08 21.94
N VAL A 14 -16.57 27.89 21.86
CA VAL A 14 -17.90 27.71 21.27
C VAL A 14 -17.82 27.19 19.82
N LEU A 15 -18.57 26.13 19.54
CA LEU A 15 -18.79 25.54 18.23
C LEU A 15 -19.93 26.28 17.52
N CYS A 16 -19.64 27.04 16.46
CA CYS A 16 -20.66 27.57 15.54
C CYS A 16 -20.86 26.57 14.40
N VAL A 17 -21.99 25.89 14.39
CA VAL A 17 -22.46 25.05 13.27
C VAL A 17 -23.27 25.97 12.34
N ALA A 18 -22.73 26.21 11.14
CA ALA A 18 -23.46 26.86 10.06
C ALA A 18 -24.05 25.78 9.14
N LEU A 19 -25.39 25.61 9.23
CA LEU A 19 -26.18 24.86 8.25
C LEU A 19 -26.29 25.66 6.95
N LEU A 20 -25.62 25.22 5.88
CA LEU A 20 -25.92 25.68 4.51
C LEU A 20 -26.96 24.74 3.90
N HIS A 21 -28.16 25.25 3.70
CA HIS A 21 -29.20 24.66 2.86
C HIS A 21 -28.84 24.91 1.40
N ALA A 22 -28.52 23.86 0.63
CA ALA A 22 -28.45 23.93 -0.83
C ALA A 22 -29.82 23.60 -1.41
N GLN A 23 -30.46 24.60 -2.02
CA GLN A 23 -31.69 24.45 -2.81
C GLN A 23 -31.36 23.74 -4.14
N ALA A 24 -32.16 22.73 -4.45
CA ALA A 24 -32.13 22.03 -5.73
C ALA A 24 -32.77 22.90 -6.82
N ALA A 25 -32.07 23.11 -7.93
CA ALA A 25 -32.60 23.69 -9.13
C ALA A 25 -33.17 22.60 -10.06
N PRO A 26 -34.27 22.86 -10.77
CA PRO A 26 -34.90 21.87 -11.66
C PRO A 26 -34.13 21.67 -12.95
N ALA A 27 -34.10 20.41 -13.41
CA ALA A 27 -33.45 20.01 -14.68
C ALA A 27 -34.24 20.49 -15.90
N PRO A 28 -33.56 20.93 -16.98
CA PRO A 28 -34.20 21.19 -18.26
C PRO A 28 -34.43 19.90 -19.05
N ALA A 29 -35.60 19.87 -19.75
CA ALA A 29 -36.07 18.78 -20.57
C ALA A 29 -35.17 18.51 -21.78
N ALA A 30 -35.07 17.24 -22.16
CA ALA A 30 -34.36 16.75 -23.33
C ALA A 30 -35.18 16.98 -24.61
N PRO A 31 -34.54 17.33 -25.74
CA PRO A 31 -35.15 17.19 -27.06
C PRO A 31 -34.85 15.79 -27.65
N ALA A 32 -35.88 15.23 -28.23
CA ALA A 32 -35.87 13.96 -28.93
C ALA A 32 -35.16 14.03 -30.29
N GLY A 33 -34.43 12.97 -30.61
CA GLY A 33 -34.32 12.41 -31.96
C GLY A 33 -33.28 13.04 -32.89
N VAL A 34 -32.15 12.32 -33.09
CA VAL A 34 -31.57 12.08 -34.42
C VAL A 34 -30.79 10.77 -34.38
N SER A 35 -31.22 9.77 -35.15
CA SER A 35 -30.45 8.58 -35.46
C SER A 35 -29.25 8.92 -36.33
N ALA A 36 -28.05 8.63 -35.89
CA ALA A 36 -26.86 8.59 -36.73
C ALA A 36 -26.03 7.34 -36.44
N HIS A 37 -25.69 6.66 -37.51
CA HIS A 37 -24.90 5.44 -37.62
C HIS A 37 -23.58 5.46 -36.85
N PRO A 38 -23.07 4.31 -36.41
CA PRO A 38 -21.80 4.23 -35.69
C PRO A 38 -20.64 4.32 -36.68
N ALA A 39 -19.95 5.45 -36.71
CA ALA A 39 -18.58 5.48 -37.21
C ALA A 39 -17.66 4.80 -36.20
N SER A 40 -17.06 3.68 -36.61
CA SER A 40 -15.99 2.99 -35.92
C SER A 40 -14.75 3.89 -35.79
N GLY A 41 -14.73 4.74 -34.81
CA GLY A 41 -13.55 5.47 -34.36
C GLY A 41 -13.01 4.78 -33.09
N LYS A 42 -11.96 3.95 -33.24
CA LYS A 42 -11.13 3.50 -32.14
C LYS A 42 -10.38 4.70 -31.55
N THR A 43 -11.03 5.52 -30.78
CA THR A 43 -10.36 6.38 -29.82
C THR A 43 -10.26 5.58 -28.53
N GLY A 44 -9.08 5.00 -28.29
CA GLY A 44 -8.73 4.39 -27.04
C GLY A 44 -8.74 5.44 -25.92
N ALA A 45 -9.92 5.75 -25.38
CA ALA A 45 -10.03 6.22 -24.02
C ALA A 45 -9.51 5.07 -23.17
N GLY A 46 -8.31 5.23 -22.63
CA GLY A 46 -7.68 4.24 -21.77
C GLY A 46 -8.62 3.89 -20.63
N SER A 47 -9.37 2.81 -20.82
CA SER A 47 -9.96 2.09 -19.73
C SER A 47 -8.81 1.85 -18.78
N VAL A 48 -8.85 2.45 -17.60
CA VAL A 48 -8.03 2.04 -16.48
C VAL A 48 -8.55 0.64 -16.16
N ILE A 49 -8.06 -0.32 -16.93
CA ILE A 49 -8.32 -1.73 -16.69
C ILE A 49 -7.72 -1.93 -15.31
N HIS A 50 -8.59 -2.13 -14.34
CA HIS A 50 -8.18 -2.69 -13.07
C HIS A 50 -7.71 -4.11 -13.41
N ASP A 51 -6.44 -4.22 -13.88
CA ASP A 51 -5.80 -5.51 -14.02
C ASP A 51 -5.90 -6.18 -12.64
N PRO A 52 -6.57 -7.34 -12.55
CA PRO A 52 -6.74 -8.06 -11.29
C PRO A 52 -5.43 -8.29 -10.56
N ALA A 53 -4.32 -8.45 -11.29
CA ALA A 53 -2.98 -8.60 -10.72
C ALA A 53 -2.51 -7.31 -10.05
N THR A 54 -2.75 -6.12 -10.63
CA THR A 54 -2.43 -4.83 -10.00
C THR A 54 -3.23 -4.62 -8.73
N TYR A 55 -4.53 -4.91 -8.77
CA TYR A 55 -5.40 -4.86 -7.60
C TYR A 55 -4.96 -5.84 -6.51
N THR A 56 -4.61 -7.07 -6.87
CA THR A 56 -4.15 -8.11 -5.94
C THR A 56 -2.84 -7.69 -5.26
N ARG A 57 -1.89 -7.08 -5.98
CA ARG A 57 -0.62 -6.59 -5.43
C ARG A 57 -0.83 -5.51 -4.38
N ALA A 58 -1.72 -4.56 -4.63
CA ALA A 58 -2.02 -3.50 -3.65
C ALA A 58 -2.76 -4.02 -2.41
N GLN A 59 -3.57 -5.07 -2.54
CA GLN A 59 -4.39 -5.57 -1.43
C GLN A 59 -3.59 -6.19 -0.28
N ALA A 60 -2.46 -6.86 -0.54
CA ALA A 60 -1.67 -7.44 0.54
C ALA A 60 -1.24 -6.37 1.54
N ASP A 61 -0.66 -5.26 1.08
CA ASP A 61 -0.24 -4.15 1.94
C ASP A 61 -1.42 -3.50 2.68
N VAL A 62 -2.59 -3.42 2.04
CA VAL A 62 -3.82 -2.88 2.66
C VAL A 62 -4.24 -3.74 3.84
N PHE A 63 -4.24 -5.08 3.70
CA PHE A 63 -4.59 -5.98 4.79
C PHE A 63 -3.60 -5.91 5.96
N LEU A 64 -2.29 -5.81 5.69
CA LEU A 64 -1.30 -5.65 6.74
C LEU A 64 -1.49 -4.32 7.51
N ALA A 65 -1.78 -3.23 6.79
CA ALA A 65 -2.06 -1.94 7.42
C ALA A 65 -3.35 -1.97 8.26
N ARG A 66 -4.41 -2.62 7.75
CA ARG A 66 -5.67 -2.80 8.49
C ARG A 66 -5.49 -3.64 9.73
N ALA A 67 -4.76 -4.75 9.67
CA ALA A 67 -4.47 -5.58 10.83
C ALA A 67 -3.79 -4.77 11.94
N ARG A 68 -2.80 -3.95 11.60
CA ARG A 68 -2.18 -3.02 12.53
C ARG A 68 -3.20 -2.05 13.17
N GLN A 69 -4.06 -1.47 12.34
CA GLN A 69 -5.09 -0.52 12.82
C GLN A 69 -6.12 -1.21 13.73
N GLN A 70 -6.49 -2.46 13.45
CA GLN A 70 -7.36 -3.24 14.34
C GLN A 70 -6.73 -3.47 15.73
N LEU A 71 -5.42 -3.71 15.81
CA LEU A 71 -4.73 -3.81 17.10
C LEU A 71 -4.69 -2.46 17.84
N VAL A 72 -4.49 -1.33 17.15
CA VAL A 72 -4.62 0.01 17.76
C VAL A 72 -6.00 0.20 18.40
N ARG A 73 -7.04 -0.37 17.79
CA ARG A 73 -8.43 -0.33 18.30
C ARG A 73 -8.76 -1.43 19.30
N SER A 74 -7.78 -2.24 19.70
CA SER A 74 -7.98 -3.40 20.59
C SER A 74 -8.94 -4.46 20.04
N HIS A 75 -8.91 -4.68 18.72
CA HIS A 75 -9.72 -5.69 18.01
C HIS A 75 -8.84 -6.84 17.48
N PRO A 76 -8.29 -7.73 18.34
CA PRO A 76 -7.35 -8.76 17.91
C PRO A 76 -7.95 -9.80 16.95
N ALA A 77 -9.23 -10.12 17.11
CA ALA A 77 -9.91 -11.06 16.21
C ALA A 77 -10.00 -10.51 14.77
N ALA A 78 -10.32 -9.22 14.61
CA ALA A 78 -10.36 -8.55 13.32
C ALA A 78 -8.94 -8.41 12.72
N ALA A 79 -7.93 -8.08 13.53
CA ALA A 79 -6.53 -8.05 13.10
C ALA A 79 -6.07 -9.41 12.57
N ALA A 80 -6.41 -10.50 13.27
CA ALA A 80 -6.08 -11.86 12.83
C ALA A 80 -6.83 -12.25 11.54
N ALA A 81 -8.04 -11.74 11.32
CA ALA A 81 -8.77 -11.95 10.05
C ALA A 81 -8.07 -11.22 8.90
N ASP A 82 -7.74 -9.94 9.06
CA ASP A 82 -7.02 -9.16 8.05
C ASP A 82 -5.67 -9.79 7.69
N LEU A 83 -4.92 -10.33 8.67
CA LEU A 83 -3.67 -11.04 8.40
C LEU A 83 -3.85 -12.30 7.56
N ARG A 84 -4.94 -13.05 7.74
CA ARG A 84 -5.25 -14.23 6.90
C ARG A 84 -5.62 -13.82 5.49
N GLU A 85 -6.36 -12.74 5.32
CA GLU A 85 -6.68 -12.20 3.99
C GLU A 85 -5.39 -11.73 3.27
N GLY A 86 -4.48 -11.05 3.99
CA GLY A 86 -3.16 -10.70 3.48
C GLY A 86 -2.37 -11.93 3.05
N ALA A 87 -2.38 -13.01 3.85
CA ALA A 87 -1.75 -14.27 3.50
C ALA A 87 -2.36 -14.91 2.24
N GLY A 88 -3.68 -14.94 2.14
CA GLY A 88 -4.39 -15.42 0.94
C GLY A 88 -4.05 -14.61 -0.31
N THR A 89 -3.86 -13.31 -0.16
CA THR A 89 -3.42 -12.44 -1.26
C THR A 89 -1.99 -12.75 -1.69
N MET A 90 -1.06 -12.96 -0.74
CA MET A 90 0.30 -13.37 -1.06
C MET A 90 0.36 -14.74 -1.74
N GLU A 91 -0.52 -15.67 -1.43
CA GLU A 91 -0.61 -16.96 -2.14
C GLU A 91 -1.08 -16.79 -3.59
N LYS A 92 -2.01 -15.88 -3.85
CA LYS A 92 -2.42 -15.53 -5.22
C LYS A 92 -1.24 -14.92 -5.99
N LEU A 93 -0.48 -13.99 -5.37
CA LEU A 93 0.74 -13.46 -5.97
C LEU A 93 1.76 -14.57 -6.26
N ALA A 94 1.92 -15.53 -5.34
CA ALA A 94 2.83 -16.65 -5.51
C ALA A 94 2.41 -17.60 -6.65
N ALA A 95 1.13 -17.69 -6.99
CA ALA A 95 0.64 -18.47 -8.11
C ALA A 95 1.05 -17.86 -9.46
N ASP A 96 1.12 -16.51 -9.52
CA ASP A 96 1.51 -15.77 -10.73
C ASP A 96 3.03 -15.55 -10.81
N ALA A 97 3.74 -15.68 -9.69
CA ALA A 97 5.19 -15.49 -9.60
C ALA A 97 5.95 -16.71 -10.14
N ARG A 98 7.22 -16.49 -10.54
CA ARG A 98 8.08 -17.53 -11.10
C ARG A 98 9.31 -17.77 -10.22
N GLY A 99 9.82 -19.00 -10.29
CA GLY A 99 11.06 -19.36 -9.61
C GLY A 99 11.04 -19.13 -8.10
N ASP A 100 12.11 -18.58 -7.56
CA ASP A 100 12.30 -18.37 -6.13
C ASP A 100 11.31 -17.39 -5.52
N ASP A 101 10.82 -16.41 -6.28
CA ASP A 101 9.83 -15.44 -5.81
C ASP A 101 8.54 -16.13 -5.35
N SER A 102 8.06 -17.12 -6.13
CA SER A 102 6.90 -17.95 -5.75
C SER A 102 7.12 -18.68 -4.42
N VAL A 103 8.30 -19.25 -4.22
CA VAL A 103 8.65 -20.00 -2.99
C VAL A 103 8.69 -19.07 -1.78
N VAL A 104 9.31 -17.89 -1.94
CA VAL A 104 9.43 -16.89 -0.87
C VAL A 104 8.07 -16.34 -0.48
N LEU A 105 7.21 -16.00 -1.44
CA LEU A 105 5.85 -15.53 -1.19
C LEU A 105 4.99 -16.57 -0.45
N LYS A 106 5.05 -17.85 -0.83
CA LYS A 106 4.34 -18.93 -0.13
C LYS A 106 4.80 -19.09 1.32
N ARG A 107 6.11 -19.04 1.54
CA ARG A 107 6.68 -19.11 2.88
C ARG A 107 6.22 -17.95 3.75
N GLU A 108 6.20 -16.74 3.19
CA GLU A 108 5.76 -15.56 3.92
C GLU A 108 4.25 -15.56 4.17
N ALA A 109 3.44 -16.05 3.23
CA ALA A 109 2.01 -16.26 3.45
C ALA A 109 1.74 -17.22 4.62
N LYS A 110 2.54 -18.29 4.75
CA LYS A 110 2.49 -19.17 5.93
C LYS A 110 2.85 -18.42 7.20
N SER A 111 3.94 -17.63 7.19
CA SER A 111 4.35 -16.80 8.33
C SER A 111 3.24 -15.85 8.79
N LEU A 112 2.54 -15.20 7.87
CA LEU A 112 1.39 -14.34 8.20
C LEU A 112 0.26 -15.08 8.89
N ARG A 113 0.00 -16.35 8.55
CA ARG A 113 -1.01 -17.17 9.25
C ARG A 113 -0.56 -17.52 10.68
N ASP A 114 0.72 -17.80 10.87
CA ASP A 114 1.29 -18.07 12.18
C ASP A 114 1.24 -16.82 13.07
N ILE A 115 1.50 -15.63 12.49
CA ILE A 115 1.32 -14.33 13.15
C ILE A 115 -0.16 -14.11 13.50
N ALA A 116 -1.08 -14.40 12.59
CA ALA A 116 -2.53 -14.28 12.83
C ALA A 116 -2.99 -15.17 14.00
N ALA A 117 -2.46 -16.40 14.07
CA ALA A 117 -2.73 -17.30 15.19
C ALA A 117 -2.17 -16.74 16.52
N SER A 118 -1.00 -16.11 16.48
CA SER A 118 -0.36 -15.48 17.64
C SER A 118 -1.13 -14.25 18.14
N VAL A 119 -1.64 -13.42 17.22
CA VAL A 119 -2.53 -12.29 17.54
C VAL A 119 -3.81 -12.79 18.18
N ARG A 120 -4.45 -13.81 17.60
CA ARG A 120 -5.70 -14.38 18.12
C ARG A 120 -5.53 -15.01 19.50
N ALA A 121 -4.37 -15.61 19.76
CA ALA A 121 -4.03 -16.21 21.05
C ALA A 121 -3.55 -15.20 22.10
N GLY A 122 -3.52 -13.89 21.80
CA GLY A 122 -3.06 -12.84 22.69
C GLY A 122 -1.55 -12.84 22.96
N ARG A 123 -0.75 -13.51 22.12
CA ARG A 123 0.73 -13.46 22.21
C ARG A 123 1.31 -12.21 21.57
N ILE A 124 0.59 -11.63 20.60
CA ILE A 124 0.91 -10.33 19.97
C ILE A 124 -0.28 -9.41 20.27
N THR A 125 -0.08 -8.45 21.16
CA THR A 125 -1.15 -7.57 21.67
C THR A 125 -0.93 -6.10 21.33
N THR A 126 0.28 -5.73 20.89
CA THR A 126 0.61 -4.34 20.58
C THR A 126 0.90 -4.13 19.10
N PRO A 127 0.57 -2.95 18.54
CA PRO A 127 0.91 -2.62 17.17
C PRO A 127 2.43 -2.71 16.87
N ALA A 128 3.27 -2.31 17.83
CA ALA A 128 4.73 -2.38 17.67
C ALA A 128 5.23 -3.83 17.58
N ALA A 129 4.71 -4.75 18.41
CA ALA A 129 5.06 -6.17 18.32
C ALA A 129 4.58 -6.79 17.00
N LEU A 130 3.42 -6.37 16.49
CA LEU A 130 2.95 -6.79 15.18
C LEU A 130 3.84 -6.22 14.07
N ASP A 131 4.19 -4.94 14.12
CA ASP A 131 5.05 -4.28 13.13
C ASP A 131 6.39 -4.99 12.97
N ALA A 132 7.02 -5.41 14.08
CA ALA A 132 8.26 -6.19 14.08
C ALA A 132 8.10 -7.54 13.34
N GLN A 133 6.96 -8.21 13.52
CA GLN A 133 6.67 -9.48 12.81
C GLN A 133 6.34 -9.29 11.33
N LEU A 134 5.72 -8.16 10.95
CA LEU A 134 5.35 -7.86 9.58
C LEU A 134 6.50 -7.31 8.72
N ALA A 135 7.63 -6.99 9.33
CA ALA A 135 8.75 -6.39 8.61
C ALA A 135 9.27 -7.30 7.49
N SER A 136 9.36 -8.62 7.72
CA SER A 136 9.75 -9.59 6.69
C SER A 136 8.75 -9.63 5.51
N ALA A 137 7.46 -9.64 5.81
CA ALA A 137 6.42 -9.64 4.79
C ALA A 137 6.52 -8.39 3.89
N ARG A 138 6.82 -7.23 4.47
CA ARG A 138 7.01 -5.98 3.71
C ARG A 138 8.24 -6.01 2.82
N VAL A 139 9.35 -6.61 3.28
CA VAL A 139 10.54 -6.84 2.42
C VAL A 139 10.16 -7.71 1.23
N VAL A 140 9.49 -8.83 1.47
CA VAL A 140 9.10 -9.78 0.42
C VAL A 140 8.16 -9.12 -0.59
N LEU A 141 7.15 -8.39 -0.12
CA LEU A 141 6.23 -7.65 -1.00
C LEU A 141 6.96 -6.59 -1.82
N ALA A 142 7.86 -5.81 -1.22
CA ALA A 142 8.61 -4.78 -1.93
C ALA A 142 9.48 -5.39 -3.04
N LYS A 143 10.18 -6.51 -2.77
CA LYS A 143 10.96 -7.24 -3.78
C LYS A 143 10.08 -7.76 -4.91
N HIS A 144 8.95 -8.40 -4.57
CA HIS A 144 7.99 -8.87 -5.56
C HIS A 144 7.49 -7.73 -6.45
N HIS A 145 7.13 -6.58 -5.87
CA HIS A 145 6.69 -5.43 -6.63
C HIS A 145 7.77 -4.86 -7.55
N LEU A 146 9.06 -4.88 -7.13
CA LEU A 146 10.17 -4.48 -8.01
C LEU A 146 10.32 -5.41 -9.20
N LEU A 147 10.23 -6.73 -9.00
CA LEU A 147 10.27 -7.71 -10.09
C LEU A 147 9.09 -7.51 -11.06
N ALA A 148 7.89 -7.35 -10.52
CA ALA A 148 6.69 -7.09 -11.31
C ALA A 148 6.77 -5.76 -12.09
N ALA A 149 7.37 -4.72 -11.50
CA ALA A 149 7.60 -3.46 -12.19
C ALA A 149 8.58 -3.62 -13.36
N ALA A 150 9.68 -4.37 -13.17
CA ALA A 150 10.66 -4.64 -14.21
C ALA A 150 10.05 -5.44 -15.37
N ASP A 151 9.29 -6.49 -15.07
CA ASP A 151 8.58 -7.30 -16.07
C ASP A 151 7.57 -6.48 -16.87
N ALA A 152 6.80 -5.63 -16.21
CA ALA A 152 5.82 -4.76 -16.87
C ALA A 152 6.52 -3.70 -17.74
N TRP A 153 7.63 -3.12 -17.26
CA TRP A 153 8.44 -2.17 -18.02
C TRP A 153 8.99 -2.79 -19.30
N ALA A 154 9.56 -4.00 -19.21
CA ALA A 154 10.09 -4.74 -20.35
C ALA A 154 9.01 -5.00 -21.42
N ARG A 155 7.75 -5.20 -21.01
CA ARG A 155 6.60 -5.35 -21.91
C ARG A 155 6.00 -4.03 -22.38
N ARG A 156 6.55 -2.90 -21.97
CA ARG A 156 6.03 -1.54 -22.22
C ARG A 156 4.63 -1.31 -21.63
N ASP A 157 4.26 -2.08 -20.61
CA ASP A 157 3.08 -1.83 -19.79
C ASP A 157 3.42 -0.82 -18.68
N TYR A 158 3.55 0.43 -19.09
CA TYR A 158 4.01 1.49 -18.20
C TYR A 158 3.02 1.77 -17.05
N ALA A 159 1.73 1.55 -17.27
CA ALA A 159 0.74 1.72 -16.23
C ALA A 159 0.93 0.69 -15.11
N LEU A 160 1.11 -0.58 -15.47
CA LEU A 160 1.38 -1.66 -14.52
C LEU A 160 2.75 -1.49 -13.85
N ALA A 161 3.79 -1.11 -14.62
CA ALA A 161 5.12 -0.83 -14.09
C ALA A 161 5.08 0.26 -13.02
N GLY A 162 4.36 1.35 -13.29
CA GLY A 162 4.18 2.44 -12.35
C GLY A 162 3.42 2.02 -11.09
N ALA A 163 2.33 1.28 -11.24
CA ALA A 163 1.54 0.79 -10.11
C ALA A 163 2.36 -0.14 -9.20
N ALA A 164 3.11 -1.07 -9.80
CA ALA A 164 3.97 -1.99 -9.07
C ALA A 164 5.12 -1.25 -8.36
N LEU A 165 5.79 -0.31 -9.03
CA LEU A 165 6.85 0.50 -8.44
C LEU A 165 6.35 1.31 -7.24
N ALA A 166 5.19 1.95 -7.38
CA ALA A 166 4.57 2.71 -6.28
C ALA A 166 4.19 1.80 -5.10
N ALA A 167 3.68 0.59 -5.36
CA ALA A 167 3.38 -0.39 -4.32
C ALA A 167 4.65 -0.80 -3.57
N GLY A 168 5.73 -1.14 -4.29
CA GLY A 168 7.03 -1.47 -3.68
C GLY A 168 7.57 -0.36 -2.80
N ALA A 169 7.53 0.88 -3.28
CA ALA A 169 7.96 2.05 -2.52
C ALA A 169 7.14 2.24 -1.22
N ARG A 170 5.82 2.02 -1.28
CA ARG A 170 4.96 2.10 -0.08
C ARG A 170 5.23 0.98 0.93
N SER A 171 5.50 -0.24 0.46
CA SER A 171 5.87 -1.36 1.33
C SER A 171 7.16 -1.05 2.08
N VAL A 172 8.17 -0.50 1.39
CA VAL A 172 9.44 -0.05 2.00
C VAL A 172 9.21 1.05 3.02
N ASP A 173 8.51 2.13 2.63
CA ASP A 173 8.23 3.29 3.49
C ASP A 173 7.50 2.88 4.78
N THR A 174 6.49 2.02 4.63
CA THR A 174 5.73 1.52 5.77
C THR A 174 6.58 0.60 6.64
N GLY A 175 7.43 -0.24 6.04
CA GLY A 175 8.34 -1.13 6.75
C GLY A 175 9.39 -0.36 7.54
N LEU A 176 10.03 0.63 6.95
CA LEU A 176 11.02 1.48 7.63
C LEU A 176 10.42 2.24 8.80
N ARG A 177 9.24 2.85 8.62
CA ARG A 177 8.54 3.52 9.74
C ARG A 177 8.17 2.56 10.87
N ALA A 178 7.74 1.35 10.54
CA ALA A 178 7.44 0.32 11.52
C ALA A 178 8.68 -0.14 12.30
N ALA A 179 9.85 -0.12 11.66
CA ALA A 179 11.15 -0.38 12.29
C ALA A 179 11.73 0.86 13.02
N GLY A 180 10.98 1.95 13.16
CA GLY A 180 11.43 3.17 13.86
C GLY A 180 12.37 4.06 13.05
N HIS A 181 12.51 3.81 11.75
CA HIS A 181 13.34 4.63 10.86
C HIS A 181 12.53 5.76 10.22
N ALA A 182 13.21 6.88 9.95
CA ALA A 182 12.61 7.98 9.22
C ALA A 182 12.27 7.56 7.77
N THR A 183 11.20 8.12 7.25
CA THR A 183 10.83 7.99 5.86
C THR A 183 11.92 8.56 4.94
N ARG A 184 12.30 7.81 3.93
CA ARG A 184 13.29 8.22 2.93
C ARG A 184 12.64 9.06 1.85
N ALA A 185 13.19 10.24 1.60
CA ALA A 185 12.67 11.18 0.59
C ALA A 185 12.73 10.61 -0.84
N ASP A 186 13.79 9.84 -1.15
CA ASP A 186 13.97 9.17 -2.44
C ASP A 186 12.92 8.06 -2.68
N VAL A 187 12.58 7.26 -1.65
CA VAL A 187 11.52 6.25 -1.71
C VAL A 187 10.15 6.90 -1.91
N GLN A 188 9.87 8.01 -1.23
CA GLN A 188 8.64 8.77 -1.45
C GLN A 188 8.57 9.38 -2.85
N ALA A 189 9.69 9.89 -3.37
CA ALA A 189 9.77 10.38 -4.75
C ALA A 189 9.49 9.25 -5.76
N ALA A 190 10.03 8.05 -5.53
CA ALA A 190 9.77 6.86 -6.33
C ALA A 190 8.28 6.46 -6.31
N ALA A 191 7.61 6.53 -5.15
CA ALA A 191 6.18 6.28 -5.06
C ALA A 191 5.37 7.27 -5.91
N ARG A 192 5.67 8.58 -5.80
CA ARG A 192 5.00 9.62 -6.61
C ARG A 192 5.26 9.45 -8.10
N TYR A 193 6.50 9.09 -8.47
CA TYR A 193 6.84 8.80 -9.86
C TYR A 193 6.02 7.62 -10.39
N GLY A 194 5.95 6.52 -9.65
CA GLY A 194 5.16 5.36 -9.99
C GLY A 194 3.67 5.66 -10.13
N ASP A 195 3.08 6.44 -9.22
CA ASP A 195 1.68 6.89 -9.32
C ASP A 195 1.46 7.78 -10.56
N GLY A 196 2.41 8.63 -10.87
CA GLY A 196 2.39 9.46 -12.09
C GLY A 196 2.46 8.62 -13.36
N LEU A 197 3.32 7.61 -13.38
CA LEU A 197 3.49 6.68 -14.48
C LEU A 197 2.23 5.82 -14.69
N ALA A 198 1.66 5.28 -13.60
CA ALA A 198 0.42 4.51 -13.65
C ALA A 198 -0.76 5.29 -14.25
N LYS A 199 -0.82 6.60 -14.02
CA LYS A 199 -1.89 7.47 -14.52
C LYS A 199 -1.70 7.91 -15.98
N ARG A 200 -0.47 8.15 -16.40
CA ARG A 200 -0.17 8.80 -17.68
C ARG A 200 0.41 7.87 -18.75
N GLY A 201 0.98 6.74 -18.34
CA GLY A 201 1.53 5.71 -19.23
C GLY A 201 2.68 6.18 -20.16
N ALA A 202 2.36 7.06 -21.07
CA ALA A 202 3.17 7.34 -22.27
C ALA A 202 4.33 8.34 -22.09
N SER A 203 4.48 9.04 -20.97
CA SER A 203 5.55 10.05 -20.76
C SER A 203 6.72 9.55 -19.91
N ALA A 204 6.86 8.24 -19.83
CA ALA A 204 7.93 7.60 -19.07
C ALA A 204 9.26 7.71 -19.81
N THR A 205 10.29 8.18 -19.10
CA THR A 205 11.68 8.05 -19.55
C THR A 205 12.33 6.86 -18.83
N GLU A 206 13.17 6.12 -19.55
CA GLU A 206 13.93 5.00 -18.98
C GLU A 206 14.76 5.46 -17.76
N ALA A 207 15.48 6.57 -17.89
CA ALA A 207 16.27 7.13 -16.80
C ALA A 207 15.43 7.47 -15.55
N GLY A 208 14.21 7.99 -15.74
CA GLY A 208 13.30 8.28 -14.63
C GLY A 208 12.80 7.01 -13.93
N TYR A 209 12.49 5.98 -14.71
CA TYR A 209 12.10 4.67 -14.19
C TYR A 209 13.24 4.01 -13.42
N GLU A 210 14.44 3.95 -14.01
CA GLU A 210 15.61 3.35 -13.35
C GLU A 210 15.97 4.07 -12.06
N HIS A 211 15.99 5.40 -12.07
CA HIS A 211 16.25 6.18 -10.86
C HIS A 211 15.23 5.86 -9.74
N ALA A 212 13.96 5.77 -10.07
CA ALA A 212 12.92 5.44 -9.09
C ALA A 212 13.03 3.98 -8.61
N ARG A 213 13.31 3.03 -9.52
CA ARG A 213 13.55 1.62 -9.18
C ARG A 213 14.73 1.46 -8.23
N ASP A 214 15.84 2.13 -8.50
CA ASP A 214 17.05 2.07 -7.68
C ASP A 214 16.83 2.67 -6.29
N ALA A 215 16.02 3.74 -6.19
CA ALA A 215 15.62 4.29 -4.90
C ALA A 215 14.83 3.27 -4.05
N VAL A 216 13.90 2.54 -4.67
CA VAL A 216 13.15 1.47 -3.98
C VAL A 216 14.07 0.31 -3.60
N ALA A 217 14.98 -0.11 -4.49
CA ALA A 217 15.93 -1.19 -4.20
C ALA A 217 16.83 -0.87 -3.00
N LYS A 218 17.41 0.32 -2.95
CA LYS A 218 18.17 0.81 -1.78
C LYS A 218 17.32 0.89 -0.51
N GLY A 219 16.04 1.24 -0.67
CA GLY A 219 15.09 1.22 0.44
C GLY A 219 14.82 -0.19 0.96
N VAL A 220 14.75 -1.19 0.08
CA VAL A 220 14.63 -2.61 0.46
C VAL A 220 15.85 -3.06 1.25
N GLU A 221 17.07 -2.76 0.78
CA GLU A 221 18.31 -3.07 1.50
C GLU A 221 18.35 -2.46 2.90
N ALA A 222 17.94 -1.21 3.03
CA ALA A 222 17.84 -0.53 4.32
C ALA A 222 16.82 -1.22 5.26
N LEU A 223 15.67 -1.65 4.71
CA LEU A 223 14.65 -2.36 5.47
C LEU A 223 15.14 -3.76 5.88
N GLU A 224 15.83 -4.49 5.01
CA GLU A 224 16.44 -5.79 5.35
C GLU A 224 17.45 -5.66 6.48
N SER A 225 18.30 -4.64 6.44
CA SER A 225 19.27 -4.34 7.50
C SER A 225 18.56 -4.06 8.82
N ALA A 226 17.50 -3.26 8.81
CA ALA A 226 16.69 -2.97 10.00
C ALA A 226 16.05 -4.22 10.58
N VAL A 227 15.50 -5.11 9.73
CA VAL A 227 14.91 -6.41 10.15
C VAL A 227 15.97 -7.34 10.73
N GLY A 228 17.15 -7.40 10.10
CA GLY A 228 18.27 -8.23 10.59
C GLY A 228 18.75 -7.81 11.98
N SER A 229 18.86 -6.52 12.23
CA SER A 229 19.26 -5.96 13.53
C SER A 229 18.29 -6.30 14.66
N HIS A 230 16.97 -6.29 14.36
CA HIS A 230 15.94 -6.64 15.35
C HIS A 230 15.90 -8.13 15.71
N ARG A 231 16.41 -9.01 14.85
CA ARG A 231 16.49 -10.46 15.14
C ARG A 231 17.71 -10.85 15.94
N ALA A 232 18.73 -10.00 15.97
CA ALA A 232 20.00 -10.23 16.67
C ALA A 232 20.01 -9.68 18.09
N ALA A 233 19.07 -8.82 18.46
CA ALA A 233 18.88 -8.21 19.78
C ALA A 233 17.89 -9.00 20.64
#